data_668f2a56f05c1fd791cde2e4eccdfd54
#
_entry.id   668f2a56f05c1fd791cde2e4eccdfd54
#
_cell.length_a   1.000
_cell.length_b   1.000
_cell.length_c   1.000
_cell.angle_alpha   90.00
_cell.angle_beta   90.00
_cell.angle_gamma   90.00
#
_symmetry.space_group_name_H-M   'P 1'
#
loop_
_entity.id
_entity.type
_entity.pdbx_description
1 polymer ?
#
loop_
_entity_poly.entity_id
_entity_poly.type
_entity_poly.pdbx_seq_one_letter_code
_entity_poly.pdbx_strand_id
1 'polypeptide(L)'
;MVKTEPLGALLVVLMLLLVSCREHVEDNPVATKPPQTFLWLYPESEVGTGVSRTHLRWWGESPNGLVRGFLFSFKIVTGQVTSLPLPDTLRYTWVTTNDSTVLFPLDTLFRRFAVVVRAVDNSFKGLPEQSVVRMLPFPYWDKDDNGIFGGGDQRLDDLSGAVDPVGAVQTFPIRNTPPTIALLENPSDATTPQKLPDTTFTVVTVGFKGSDADGDRTLASYRIALNDTMASGSWVTVSLRDTILSLVVPRARSDAAGGTVTADLYSGKFLGRRLIGQVPNLRLDADNVLYIEACDVAGEFSPALTLPGPSERWYVKKPRGRLLIVSDYIRSDATLARSISASSAAAVLGGAFSPADQMDIGIGLTAAEKDSGKFGQFVPQFADPALVQTFLLYDYVLWYTDEFPNLAAAQFSVFTYLQNGGRVIFSTMFQKFSDPRGALRDFAPIDSISSVTLPPTVLPSVGDSRLPANLLVVPDSSIPGDIYPALAFNSSPTIHSVFMRPVYRRSDARYLYHLERDPRSPQRYFGSPNIAVIDGERKIIFVGLPLHLLNNTVQGNPRGLAAFFEKAFSQFNPAQVVSRAKF
;
A
#
# COMPACT_ATOMS: atom_id res chain seq x y z
N MET A 1 17.13 83.22 23.58
CA MET A 1 15.77 83.05 24.07
C MET A 1 15.01 82.18 23.03
N VAL A 2 15.01 80.94 23.23
CA VAL A 2 14.25 79.98 22.36
C VAL A 2 12.92 79.70 23.02
N LYS A 3 11.85 80.10 22.37
CA LYS A 3 10.46 79.79 22.84
C LYS A 3 10.15 78.32 22.48
N THR A 4 10.16 77.45 23.48
CA THR A 4 9.69 76.07 23.40
C THR A 4 8.35 75.93 24.09
N GLU A 5 7.26 76.33 23.44
CA GLU A 5 5.93 76.06 23.98
C GLU A 5 4.81 76.07 22.94
N PRO A 6 4.75 75.07 22.04
CA PRO A 6 3.42 74.56 21.76
C PRO A 6 3.31 73.04 21.67
N LEU A 7 4.43 72.29 21.82
CA LEU A 7 4.38 70.81 21.62
C LEU A 7 3.73 70.10 22.80
N GLY A 8 3.88 70.59 24.02
CA GLY A 8 3.26 70.00 25.22
C GLY A 8 1.70 70.11 25.26
N ALA A 9 1.20 71.30 24.83
CA ALA A 9 -0.24 71.51 24.77
C ALA A 9 -0.91 70.62 23.69
N LEU A 10 -0.25 70.42 22.55
CA LEU A 10 -0.78 69.53 21.49
C LEU A 10 -0.81 68.06 21.92
N LEU A 11 0.20 67.60 22.69
CA LEU A 11 0.29 66.25 23.20
C LEU A 11 -0.77 65.97 24.27
N VAL A 12 -1.07 66.93 25.12
CA VAL A 12 -2.13 66.82 26.13
C VAL A 12 -3.52 66.81 25.48
N VAL A 13 -3.75 67.64 24.44
CA VAL A 13 -5.02 67.64 23.68
C VAL A 13 -5.16 66.32 22.90
N LEU A 14 -4.11 65.77 22.32
CA LEU A 14 -4.14 64.49 21.64
C LEU A 14 -4.37 63.32 22.61
N MET A 15 -3.77 63.37 23.83
CA MET A 15 -4.07 62.39 24.87
C MET A 15 -5.51 62.47 25.40
N LEU A 16 -6.03 63.69 25.53
CA LEU A 16 -7.45 63.87 25.93
C LEU A 16 -8.44 63.40 24.84
N LEU A 17 -8.08 63.56 23.57
CA LEU A 17 -8.87 63.01 22.46
C LEU A 17 -8.79 61.48 22.39
N LEU A 18 -7.66 60.86 22.74
CA LEU A 18 -7.52 59.40 22.78
C LEU A 18 -8.23 58.79 24.00
N VAL A 19 -8.41 59.55 25.09
CA VAL A 19 -9.14 59.08 26.26
C VAL A 19 -10.68 59.26 26.07
N SER A 20 -11.11 60.25 25.31
CA SER A 20 -12.55 60.50 25.07
C SER A 20 -13.15 59.53 24.02
N CYS A 21 -12.31 58.81 23.26
CA CYS A 21 -12.82 57.75 22.37
C CYS A 21 -12.98 56.38 23.07
N ARG A 22 -12.86 56.33 24.38
CA ARG A 22 -13.27 55.18 25.20
C ARG A 22 -14.68 55.43 25.79
N GLU A 23 -15.59 55.87 24.97
CA GLU A 23 -17.00 55.69 25.36
C GLU A 23 -17.34 54.22 25.28
N HIS A 24 -17.70 53.71 26.43
CA HIS A 24 -18.20 52.36 26.63
C HIS A 24 -19.37 52.09 25.69
N VAL A 25 -19.12 51.32 24.66
CA VAL A 25 -20.20 50.66 23.91
C VAL A 25 -20.94 49.62 24.81
N GLU A 26 -20.52 49.52 26.08
CA GLU A 26 -21.10 48.59 27.04
C GLU A 26 -22.39 49.12 27.74
N ASP A 27 -22.64 50.43 27.70
CA ASP A 27 -23.87 51.01 28.26
C ASP A 27 -24.86 51.37 27.17
N ASN A 28 -25.48 50.36 26.58
CA ASN A 28 -26.69 50.58 25.83
C ASN A 28 -27.89 50.32 26.76
N PRO A 29 -28.52 51.34 27.33
CA PRO A 29 -29.44 51.19 28.44
C PRO A 29 -30.80 50.64 28.07
N VAL A 30 -31.13 50.43 26.81
CA VAL A 30 -32.47 49.95 26.44
C VAL A 30 -32.44 49.14 25.14
N ALA A 31 -32.12 47.89 25.22
CA ALA A 31 -32.41 46.93 24.16
C ALA A 31 -33.91 46.62 24.19
N THR A 32 -34.72 47.46 23.60
CA THR A 32 -36.19 47.26 23.55
C THR A 32 -36.60 46.30 22.44
N LYS A 33 -35.68 45.95 21.54
CA LYS A 33 -35.94 45.01 20.43
C LYS A 33 -34.88 43.93 20.38
N PRO A 34 -35.26 42.66 20.40
CA PRO A 34 -34.30 41.56 20.28
C PRO A 34 -33.62 41.56 18.91
N PRO A 35 -32.45 40.95 18.80
CA PRO A 35 -31.77 40.78 17.53
C PRO A 35 -32.56 39.87 16.59
N GLN A 36 -32.28 39.97 15.30
CA GLN A 36 -32.87 39.16 14.25
C GLN A 36 -31.78 38.34 13.56
N THR A 37 -32.06 37.07 13.29
CA THR A 37 -31.13 36.12 12.65
C THR A 37 -31.55 35.84 11.23
N PHE A 38 -30.58 35.74 10.37
CA PHE A 38 -30.73 35.31 8.97
C PHE A 38 -29.83 34.13 8.69
N LEU A 39 -30.36 33.11 8.01
CA LEU A 39 -29.64 31.92 7.59
C LEU A 39 -29.58 31.92 6.07
N TRP A 40 -28.38 31.74 5.54
CA TRP A 40 -28.11 31.70 4.12
C TRP A 40 -27.60 30.35 3.70
N LEU A 41 -28.13 29.83 2.60
CA LEU A 41 -27.62 28.66 1.91
C LEU A 41 -26.81 29.13 0.70
N TYR A 42 -25.67 28.46 0.42
CA TYR A 42 -25.00 28.66 -0.84
C TYR A 42 -25.92 28.29 -2.00
N PRO A 43 -25.94 29.07 -3.11
CA PRO A 43 -26.80 28.78 -4.26
C PRO A 43 -26.54 27.41 -4.91
N GLU A 44 -25.34 26.83 -4.69
CA GLU A 44 -24.93 25.51 -5.21
C GLU A 44 -25.41 24.35 -4.33
N SER A 45 -25.88 24.60 -3.13
CA SER A 45 -26.53 23.57 -2.33
C SER A 45 -28.01 23.47 -2.74
N GLU A 46 -28.27 22.70 -3.78
CA GLU A 46 -29.63 22.22 -4.00
C GLU A 46 -30.09 21.55 -2.71
N VAL A 47 -31.21 21.99 -2.15
CA VAL A 47 -31.88 21.34 -1.02
C VAL A 47 -32.48 20.03 -1.54
N GLY A 48 -31.58 19.07 -1.82
CA GLY A 48 -31.91 17.72 -2.27
C GLY A 48 -31.83 16.71 -1.13
N THR A 49 -32.26 15.51 -1.42
CA THR A 49 -31.95 14.35 -0.60
C THR A 49 -30.45 14.05 -0.86
N GLY A 50 -29.58 14.27 0.08
CA GLY A 50 -28.25 14.01 -0.35
C GLY A 50 -27.21 14.03 0.73
N VAL A 51 -26.56 14.97 1.14
CA VAL A 51 -25.31 14.88 1.89
C VAL A 51 -25.53 15.16 3.37
N SER A 52 -24.92 14.35 4.21
CA SER A 52 -24.90 14.54 5.66
C SER A 52 -24.11 15.76 6.09
N ARG A 53 -23.34 16.33 5.20
CA ARG A 53 -22.46 17.48 5.43
C ARG A 53 -23.00 18.70 4.70
N THR A 54 -23.46 19.70 5.44
CA THR A 54 -23.99 20.94 4.87
C THR A 54 -23.21 22.13 5.40
N HIS A 55 -22.75 23.00 4.52
CA HIS A 55 -22.12 24.27 4.91
C HIS A 55 -23.19 25.34 5.00
N LEU A 56 -23.31 25.95 6.18
CA LEU A 56 -24.30 26.97 6.51
C LEU A 56 -23.62 28.29 6.81
N ARG A 57 -24.21 29.39 6.35
CA ARG A 57 -23.85 30.73 6.75
C ARG A 57 -25.04 31.42 7.38
N TRP A 58 -24.77 32.22 8.39
CA TRP A 58 -25.75 33.03 9.06
C TRP A 58 -25.18 34.37 9.46
N TRP A 59 -26.05 35.32 9.67
CA TRP A 59 -25.70 36.59 10.27
C TRP A 59 -26.85 37.06 11.16
N GLY A 60 -26.57 38.02 12.01
CA GLY A 60 -27.54 38.63 12.87
C GLY A 60 -27.48 40.15 12.77
N GLU A 61 -28.62 40.78 12.96
CA GLU A 61 -28.75 42.23 13.10
C GLU A 61 -29.35 42.56 14.47
N SER A 62 -28.72 43.46 15.22
CA SER A 62 -29.26 43.97 16.46
C SER A 62 -29.65 45.44 16.27
N PRO A 63 -30.91 45.83 16.48
CA PRO A 63 -31.35 47.20 16.33
C PRO A 63 -30.68 48.18 17.32
N ASN A 64 -30.23 47.69 18.46
CA ASN A 64 -29.74 48.51 19.55
C ASN A 64 -28.31 48.19 19.98
N GLY A 65 -27.59 47.32 19.24
CA GLY A 65 -26.26 46.90 19.63
C GLY A 65 -25.53 46.14 18.53
N LEU A 66 -24.56 45.34 18.95
CA LEU A 66 -23.76 44.46 18.08
C LEU A 66 -24.12 43.00 18.37
N VAL A 67 -24.11 42.17 17.35
CA VAL A 67 -24.22 40.73 17.55
C VAL A 67 -22.93 40.20 18.19
N ARG A 68 -23.07 39.53 19.32
CA ARG A 68 -21.96 38.95 20.13
C ARG A 68 -21.62 37.54 19.74
N GLY A 69 -22.64 36.79 19.31
CA GLY A 69 -22.49 35.39 18.94
C GLY A 69 -23.85 34.80 18.58
N PHE A 70 -23.86 33.49 18.47
CA PHE A 70 -25.05 32.76 18.05
C PHE A 70 -25.25 31.50 18.89
N LEU A 71 -26.53 31.13 19.06
CA LEU A 71 -26.95 29.85 19.56
C LEU A 71 -27.33 28.95 18.37
N PHE A 72 -26.58 27.90 18.18
CA PHE A 72 -26.78 26.93 17.10
C PHE A 72 -27.38 25.64 17.64
N SER A 73 -28.40 25.11 16.99
CA SER A 73 -28.99 23.80 17.31
C SER A 73 -29.61 23.15 16.09
N PHE A 74 -29.82 21.82 16.17
CA PHE A 74 -30.67 21.10 15.21
C PHE A 74 -31.46 19.98 15.90
N LYS A 75 -32.59 19.59 15.28
CA LYS A 75 -33.38 18.43 15.73
C LYS A 75 -34.00 17.69 14.55
N ILE A 76 -34.32 16.40 14.77
CA ILE A 76 -35.09 15.61 13.83
C ILE A 76 -36.54 16.08 13.85
N VAL A 77 -37.13 16.23 12.66
CA VAL A 77 -38.52 16.66 12.48
C VAL A 77 -39.25 15.77 11.47
N THR A 78 -40.57 15.65 11.61
CA THR A 78 -41.38 14.82 10.71
C THR A 78 -41.87 15.57 9.46
N GLY A 79 -41.81 16.90 9.47
CA GLY A 79 -42.26 17.76 8.38
C GLY A 79 -41.38 18.99 8.20
N GLN A 80 -41.76 19.89 7.30
CA GLN A 80 -41.10 21.17 7.15
C GLN A 80 -41.42 22.07 8.34
N VAL A 81 -40.39 22.63 8.95
CA VAL A 81 -40.50 23.56 10.09
C VAL A 81 -39.89 24.88 9.66
N THR A 82 -40.66 25.97 9.83
CA THR A 82 -40.25 27.32 9.42
C THR A 82 -39.96 28.24 10.62
N SER A 83 -40.34 27.83 11.82
CA SER A 83 -40.05 28.56 13.05
C SER A 83 -39.98 27.62 14.25
N LEU A 84 -39.17 27.97 15.22
CA LEU A 84 -39.02 27.26 16.50
C LEU A 84 -38.93 28.34 17.61
N PRO A 85 -40.04 28.90 18.06
CA PRO A 85 -40.02 29.99 19.03
C PRO A 85 -39.51 29.56 20.41
N LEU A 86 -38.87 30.49 21.13
CA LEU A 86 -38.50 30.31 22.54
C LEU A 86 -39.68 30.48 23.47
N PRO A 87 -39.68 29.83 24.64
CA PRO A 87 -38.68 28.84 25.11
C PRO A 87 -38.91 27.47 24.50
N ASP A 88 -37.82 26.72 24.28
CA ASP A 88 -37.87 25.39 23.72
C ASP A 88 -36.94 24.42 24.49
N THR A 89 -36.99 23.13 24.15
CA THR A 89 -36.19 22.05 24.79
C THR A 89 -34.90 21.74 24.04
N LEU A 90 -34.49 22.57 23.09
CA LEU A 90 -33.31 22.27 22.28
C LEU A 90 -32.03 22.42 23.10
N ARG A 91 -31.03 21.64 22.66
CA ARG A 91 -29.67 21.78 23.08
C ARG A 91 -28.96 22.73 22.12
N TYR A 92 -28.65 23.91 22.58
CA TYR A 92 -27.92 24.89 21.82
C TYR A 92 -26.45 24.82 22.10
N THR A 93 -25.65 25.13 21.07
CA THR A 93 -24.21 25.34 21.19
C THR A 93 -23.91 26.81 20.93
N TRP A 94 -23.13 27.44 21.82
CA TRP A 94 -22.66 28.80 21.65
C TRP A 94 -21.57 28.86 20.63
N VAL A 95 -21.67 29.71 19.60
CA VAL A 95 -20.67 29.93 18.56
C VAL A 95 -20.48 31.41 18.30
N THR A 96 -19.23 31.83 18.03
CA THR A 96 -18.92 33.24 17.69
C THR A 96 -18.68 33.42 16.19
N THR A 97 -18.58 32.33 15.43
CA THR A 97 -18.47 32.33 13.98
C THR A 97 -19.83 32.52 13.31
N ASN A 98 -19.84 33.05 12.10
CA ASN A 98 -21.01 33.24 11.26
C ASN A 98 -21.15 32.21 10.14
N ASP A 99 -20.37 31.16 10.19
CA ASP A 99 -20.45 30.01 9.31
C ASP A 99 -20.05 28.70 10.04
N SER A 100 -20.57 27.62 9.59
CA SER A 100 -20.14 26.29 10.07
C SER A 100 -20.49 25.20 9.06
N THR A 101 -19.68 24.17 9.05
CA THR A 101 -20.03 22.92 8.41
C THR A 101 -20.71 22.02 9.42
N VAL A 102 -22.00 21.74 9.20
CA VAL A 102 -22.80 20.89 10.05
C VAL A 102 -22.76 19.46 9.54
N LEU A 103 -22.45 18.52 10.43
CA LEU A 103 -22.56 17.09 10.18
C LEU A 103 -23.86 16.58 10.82
N PHE A 104 -24.78 16.15 10.00
CA PHE A 104 -26.01 15.53 10.50
C PHE A 104 -25.77 14.05 10.80
N PRO A 105 -26.31 13.52 11.90
CA PRO A 105 -26.25 12.08 12.15
C PRO A 105 -26.91 11.31 11.01
N LEU A 106 -26.17 10.35 10.43
CA LEU A 106 -26.68 9.46 9.40
C LEU A 106 -27.50 8.33 10.01
N ASP A 107 -28.50 7.90 9.29
CA ASP A 107 -29.32 6.72 9.59
C ASP A 107 -29.77 6.12 8.25
N THR A 108 -30.05 4.85 8.21
CA THR A 108 -30.59 4.15 7.04
C THR A 108 -31.96 4.71 6.60
N LEU A 109 -32.63 5.44 7.48
CA LEU A 109 -33.92 6.03 7.22
C LEU A 109 -33.80 7.49 6.74
N PHE A 110 -34.65 7.86 5.77
CA PHE A 110 -34.80 9.24 5.39
C PHE A 110 -35.27 10.09 6.57
N ARG A 111 -34.46 11.07 6.96
CA ARG A 111 -34.79 12.00 8.06
C ARG A 111 -34.78 13.44 7.59
N ARG A 112 -35.54 14.27 8.29
CA ARG A 112 -35.48 15.73 8.15
C ARG A 112 -34.89 16.31 9.41
N PHE A 113 -33.96 17.24 9.25
CA PHE A 113 -33.36 17.99 10.34
C PHE A 113 -33.78 19.45 10.21
N ALA A 114 -34.36 20.02 11.26
CA ALA A 114 -34.54 21.45 11.37
C ALA A 114 -33.33 22.03 12.09
N VAL A 115 -32.59 22.87 11.41
CA VAL A 115 -31.48 23.66 11.97
C VAL A 115 -32.08 24.99 12.42
N VAL A 116 -31.69 25.45 13.59
CA VAL A 116 -32.06 26.77 14.12
C VAL A 116 -30.79 27.50 14.55
N VAL A 117 -30.69 28.76 14.15
CA VAL A 117 -29.65 29.68 14.59
C VAL A 117 -30.31 30.90 15.20
N ARG A 118 -29.78 31.37 16.32
CA ARG A 118 -30.28 32.56 17.04
C ARG A 118 -29.16 33.52 17.30
N ALA A 119 -29.25 34.73 16.79
CA ALA A 119 -28.33 35.80 17.13
C ALA A 119 -28.50 36.21 18.59
N VAL A 120 -27.39 36.53 19.20
CA VAL A 120 -27.34 37.08 20.56
C VAL A 120 -26.57 38.40 20.52
N ASP A 121 -27.13 39.45 21.05
CA ASP A 121 -26.49 40.75 21.05
C ASP A 121 -25.61 40.98 22.28
N ASN A 122 -24.97 42.15 22.31
CA ASN A 122 -23.95 42.50 23.32
C ASN A 122 -24.56 42.89 24.70
N SER A 123 -25.85 42.85 24.90
CA SER A 123 -26.47 42.92 26.23
C SER A 123 -26.19 41.63 27.05
N PHE A 124 -25.85 40.57 26.38
CA PHE A 124 -25.33 39.35 26.99
C PHE A 124 -23.80 39.29 26.90
N LYS A 125 -23.10 38.92 28.01
CA LYS A 125 -21.63 38.88 28.07
C LYS A 125 -20.95 37.82 27.19
N GLY A 126 -21.73 36.86 26.71
CA GLY A 126 -21.23 35.72 25.93
C GLY A 126 -20.69 34.57 26.80
N LEU A 127 -20.35 33.47 26.14
CA LEU A 127 -19.85 32.26 26.77
C LEU A 127 -18.54 31.82 26.09
N PRO A 128 -17.77 30.91 26.69
CA PRO A 128 -16.74 30.20 25.96
C PRO A 128 -17.27 29.49 24.74
N GLU A 129 -16.50 29.45 23.68
CA GLU A 129 -16.85 28.75 22.42
C GLU A 129 -17.28 27.30 22.69
N GLN A 130 -18.30 26.80 22.00
CA GLN A 130 -18.84 25.45 22.13
C GLN A 130 -19.59 25.18 23.47
N SER A 131 -19.88 26.22 24.30
CA SER A 131 -20.68 26.03 25.50
C SER A 131 -22.10 25.55 25.17
N VAL A 132 -22.62 24.63 25.96
CA VAL A 132 -23.98 24.09 25.84
C VAL A 132 -24.95 24.98 26.58
N VAL A 133 -26.02 25.43 25.88
CA VAL A 133 -27.04 26.30 26.45
C VAL A 133 -28.40 25.63 26.34
N ARG A 134 -29.19 25.69 27.41
CA ARG A 134 -30.58 25.23 27.47
C ARG A 134 -31.51 26.42 27.81
N MET A 135 -32.74 26.37 27.33
CA MET A 135 -33.71 27.43 27.48
C MET A 135 -34.82 27.10 28.50
N LEU A 136 -34.87 25.90 29.03
CA LEU A 136 -35.83 25.44 30.02
C LEU A 136 -35.10 24.76 31.21
N PRO A 137 -35.59 24.96 32.45
CA PRO A 137 -36.76 25.76 32.88
C PRO A 137 -36.54 27.27 32.78
N PHE A 138 -35.34 27.74 32.56
CA PHE A 138 -34.86 29.08 32.27
C PHE A 138 -33.53 28.98 31.50
N PRO A 139 -33.03 30.03 30.85
CA PRO A 139 -31.72 29.97 30.18
C PRO A 139 -30.59 29.65 31.15
N TYR A 140 -29.81 28.63 30.82
CA TYR A 140 -28.64 28.25 31.61
C TYR A 140 -27.53 27.64 30.75
N TRP A 141 -26.30 27.76 31.23
CA TRP A 141 -25.15 27.04 30.70
C TRP A 141 -25.08 25.65 31.33
N ASP A 142 -25.37 24.64 30.55
CA ASP A 142 -25.33 23.22 30.91
C ASP A 142 -23.87 22.74 30.77
N LYS A 143 -23.10 22.76 31.85
CA LYS A 143 -21.67 22.51 31.82
C LYS A 143 -21.31 21.04 31.72
N ASP A 144 -22.17 20.17 32.18
CA ASP A 144 -21.99 18.71 32.12
C ASP A 144 -22.83 18.05 31.01
N ASP A 145 -23.60 18.87 30.24
CA ASP A 145 -24.43 18.44 29.11
C ASP A 145 -25.44 17.33 29.49
N ASN A 146 -25.92 17.35 30.74
CA ASN A 146 -26.89 16.35 31.22
C ASN A 146 -28.35 16.73 30.97
N GLY A 147 -28.63 17.98 30.57
CA GLY A 147 -29.96 18.50 30.27
C GLY A 147 -30.80 18.86 31.49
N ILE A 148 -30.23 18.81 32.68
CA ILE A 148 -30.92 19.10 33.95
C ILE A 148 -30.15 20.16 34.71
N PHE A 149 -30.79 21.30 35.03
CA PHE A 149 -30.11 22.35 35.77
C PHE A 149 -29.72 21.87 37.19
N GLY A 150 -28.43 21.93 37.50
CA GLY A 150 -27.88 21.50 38.78
C GLY A 150 -26.35 21.61 38.85
N GLY A 151 -25.77 21.07 39.89
CA GLY A 151 -24.37 20.63 40.11
C GLY A 151 -23.18 21.46 39.62
N GLY A 152 -23.32 22.65 39.18
CA GLY A 152 -22.21 23.45 38.64
C GLY A 152 -22.62 24.27 37.40
N ASP A 153 -23.85 24.12 36.96
CA ASP A 153 -24.42 24.90 35.88
C ASP A 153 -24.56 26.36 36.25
N GLN A 154 -24.68 27.19 35.23
CA GLN A 154 -24.77 28.62 35.43
C GLN A 154 -26.05 29.17 34.79
N ARG A 155 -26.87 29.84 35.59
CA ARG A 155 -28.03 30.56 35.10
C ARG A 155 -27.61 31.77 34.27
N LEU A 156 -28.34 32.03 33.17
CA LEU A 156 -28.07 33.07 32.18
C LEU A 156 -29.26 34.01 32.07
N ASP A 157 -29.54 34.77 33.13
CA ASP A 157 -30.73 35.64 33.21
C ASP A 157 -30.75 36.72 32.12
N ASP A 158 -29.57 37.27 31.77
CA ASP A 158 -29.41 38.33 30.78
C ASP A 158 -29.62 37.82 29.32
N LEU A 159 -29.62 36.51 29.09
CA LEU A 159 -29.74 35.92 27.75
C LEU A 159 -31.19 36.10 27.20
N SER A 160 -32.18 36.05 28.04
CA SER A 160 -33.60 36.10 27.59
C SER A 160 -33.96 37.36 26.82
N GLY A 161 -33.36 38.51 27.15
CA GLY A 161 -33.56 39.78 26.45
C GLY A 161 -32.62 40.01 25.27
N ALA A 162 -31.50 39.28 25.24
CA ALA A 162 -30.43 39.44 24.29
C ALA A 162 -30.50 38.51 23.07
N VAL A 163 -31.34 37.48 23.12
CA VAL A 163 -31.42 36.43 22.10
C VAL A 163 -32.61 36.65 21.15
N ASP A 164 -32.44 36.29 19.88
CA ASP A 164 -33.50 36.23 18.89
C ASP A 164 -34.57 35.19 19.32
N PRO A 165 -35.79 35.61 19.67
CA PRO A 165 -36.82 34.69 20.17
C PRO A 165 -37.41 33.77 19.09
N VAL A 166 -37.29 34.15 17.82
CA VAL A 166 -37.83 33.38 16.68
C VAL A 166 -36.77 32.49 16.09
N GLY A 167 -35.56 33.01 15.86
CA GLY A 167 -34.45 32.36 15.20
C GLY A 167 -34.65 32.16 13.70
N ALA A 168 -33.57 31.98 12.98
CA ALA A 168 -33.63 31.54 11.59
C ALA A 168 -33.66 30.00 11.57
N VAL A 169 -34.65 29.43 10.89
CA VAL A 169 -34.89 27.99 10.83
C VAL A 169 -34.88 27.50 9.38
N GLN A 170 -34.14 26.46 9.12
CA GLN A 170 -34.13 25.77 7.82
C GLN A 170 -34.27 24.27 8.02
N THR A 171 -35.11 23.63 7.21
CA THR A 171 -35.30 22.18 7.24
C THR A 171 -34.53 21.53 6.09
N PHE A 172 -33.70 20.52 6.43
CA PHE A 172 -32.89 19.75 5.51
C PHE A 172 -33.36 18.30 5.47
N PRO A 173 -33.78 17.78 4.31
CA PRO A 173 -33.97 16.36 4.13
C PRO A 173 -32.59 15.68 3.97
N ILE A 174 -32.28 14.74 4.82
CA ILE A 174 -31.02 13.99 4.77
C ILE A 174 -31.31 12.51 4.50
N ARG A 175 -30.63 11.97 3.52
CA ARG A 175 -30.60 10.54 3.24
C ARG A 175 -29.16 10.10 3.20
N ASN A 176 -28.86 8.96 3.81
CA ASN A 176 -27.56 8.32 3.68
C ASN A 176 -27.33 7.86 2.25
N THR A 177 -26.14 8.07 1.72
CA THR A 177 -25.67 7.52 0.44
C THR A 177 -24.72 6.39 0.76
N PRO A 178 -24.96 5.14 0.29
CA PRO A 178 -24.03 4.05 0.51
C PRO A 178 -22.63 4.38 -0.02
N PRO A 179 -21.57 3.96 0.66
CA PRO A 179 -20.20 4.21 0.22
C PRO A 179 -19.88 3.47 -1.09
N THR A 180 -18.78 3.80 -1.68
CA THR A 180 -18.21 3.11 -2.85
C THR A 180 -16.84 2.56 -2.50
N ILE A 181 -16.39 1.54 -3.24
CA ILE A 181 -15.08 0.93 -3.08
C ILE A 181 -14.45 0.67 -4.45
N ALA A 182 -13.17 0.97 -4.58
CA ALA A 182 -12.41 0.76 -5.81
C ALA A 182 -11.02 0.21 -5.49
N LEU A 183 -10.41 -0.46 -6.46
CA LEU A 183 -9.00 -0.84 -6.38
C LEU A 183 -8.12 0.41 -6.37
N LEU A 184 -7.01 0.36 -5.63
CA LEU A 184 -5.95 1.35 -5.76
C LEU A 184 -5.34 1.25 -7.16
N GLU A 185 -4.74 2.34 -7.62
CA GLU A 185 -3.91 2.31 -8.82
C GLU A 185 -2.77 1.29 -8.66
N ASN A 186 -2.36 0.72 -9.78
CA ASN A 186 -1.22 -0.20 -9.79
C ASN A 186 0.04 0.56 -9.36
N PRO A 187 0.69 0.18 -8.25
CA PRO A 187 1.86 0.90 -7.74
C PRO A 187 3.08 0.84 -8.67
N SER A 188 3.07 -0.08 -9.65
CA SER A 188 4.16 -0.26 -10.61
C SER A 188 3.90 0.44 -11.95
N ASP A 189 2.63 0.67 -12.29
CA ASP A 189 2.21 1.31 -13.53
C ASP A 189 0.80 1.88 -13.38
N ALA A 190 0.71 3.19 -13.14
CA ALA A 190 -0.57 3.89 -12.98
C ALA A 190 -1.48 3.88 -14.23
N THR A 191 -0.95 3.49 -15.39
CA THR A 191 -1.73 3.37 -16.64
C THR A 191 -2.44 2.03 -16.77
N THR A 192 -2.03 1.03 -16.00
CA THR A 192 -2.61 -0.32 -16.01
C THR A 192 -3.47 -0.52 -14.75
N PRO A 193 -4.77 -0.84 -14.88
CA PRO A 193 -5.61 -1.14 -13.73
C PRO A 193 -5.04 -2.27 -12.88
N GLN A 194 -5.21 -2.17 -11.56
CA GLN A 194 -4.87 -3.26 -10.67
C GLN A 194 -5.77 -4.46 -10.95
N LYS A 195 -5.19 -5.65 -11.02
CA LYS A 195 -5.92 -6.91 -11.11
C LYS A 195 -5.22 -8.02 -10.34
N LEU A 196 -5.94 -9.06 -9.99
CA LEU A 196 -5.32 -10.27 -9.45
C LEU A 196 -4.58 -11.03 -10.56
N PRO A 197 -3.42 -11.64 -10.25
CA PRO A 197 -2.83 -12.63 -11.15
C PRO A 197 -3.79 -13.81 -11.38
N ASP A 198 -3.83 -14.34 -12.60
CA ASP A 198 -4.70 -15.50 -12.94
C ASP A 198 -4.39 -16.73 -12.08
N THR A 199 -3.16 -16.85 -11.61
CA THR A 199 -2.73 -17.92 -10.71
C THR A 199 -1.76 -17.35 -9.67
N THR A 200 -2.03 -17.66 -8.42
CA THR A 200 -1.11 -17.40 -7.29
C THR A 200 -0.80 -18.71 -6.57
N PHE A 201 0.28 -18.72 -5.80
CA PHE A 201 0.37 -19.68 -4.69
C PHE A 201 -0.56 -19.24 -3.56
N THR A 202 -0.34 -19.73 -2.37
CA THR A 202 -1.18 -19.43 -1.20
C THR A 202 -0.94 -18.03 -0.60
N VAL A 203 -0.56 -17.08 -1.44
CA VAL A 203 -0.33 -15.67 -1.11
C VAL A 203 -0.97 -14.79 -2.17
N VAL A 204 -1.76 -13.83 -1.74
CA VAL A 204 -2.30 -12.77 -2.61
C VAL A 204 -2.34 -11.45 -1.84
N THR A 205 -2.07 -10.34 -2.53
CA THR A 205 -2.17 -8.99 -1.97
C THR A 205 -3.05 -8.14 -2.85
N VAL A 206 -3.92 -7.35 -2.24
CA VAL A 206 -4.81 -6.39 -2.90
C VAL A 206 -4.73 -5.04 -2.20
N GLY A 207 -4.84 -3.99 -2.97
CA GLY A 207 -4.98 -2.63 -2.46
C GLY A 207 -6.31 -2.03 -2.93
N PHE A 208 -7.01 -1.34 -2.03
CA PHE A 208 -8.30 -0.74 -2.32
C PHE A 208 -8.49 0.54 -1.51
N LYS A 209 -9.48 1.34 -1.92
CA LYS A 209 -9.88 2.55 -1.23
C LYS A 209 -11.40 2.68 -1.30
N GLY A 210 -12.01 2.94 -0.16
CA GLY A 210 -13.39 3.38 -0.07
C GLY A 210 -13.51 4.89 -0.23
N SER A 211 -14.65 5.36 -0.71
CA SER A 211 -15.07 6.75 -0.67
C SER A 211 -16.57 6.85 -0.46
N ASP A 212 -17.01 7.97 0.08
CA ASP A 212 -18.40 8.21 0.39
C ASP A 212 -18.80 9.60 -0.11
N ALA A 213 -19.94 9.69 -0.79
CA ALA A 213 -20.49 10.96 -1.29
C ALA A 213 -20.83 11.92 -0.14
N ASP A 214 -21.15 11.37 1.03
CA ASP A 214 -21.42 12.13 2.25
C ASP A 214 -20.14 12.61 2.95
N GLY A 215 -18.98 12.26 2.40
CA GLY A 215 -17.63 12.59 2.84
C GLY A 215 -16.89 11.38 3.41
N ASP A 216 -15.59 11.23 3.08
CA ASP A 216 -14.77 10.07 3.49
C ASP A 216 -14.69 9.87 5.03
N ARG A 217 -15.08 10.87 5.83
CA ARG A 217 -15.15 10.75 7.30
C ARG A 217 -16.36 9.94 7.78
N THR A 218 -17.35 9.71 6.91
CA THR A 218 -18.50 8.87 7.22
C THR A 218 -18.22 7.38 7.05
N LEU A 219 -17.10 7.02 6.42
CA LEU A 219 -16.66 5.64 6.40
C LEU A 219 -16.35 5.14 7.82
N ALA A 220 -16.81 3.94 8.14
CA ALA A 220 -16.62 3.30 9.44
C ALA A 220 -15.61 2.15 9.41
N SER A 221 -15.71 1.28 8.40
CA SER A 221 -14.88 0.09 8.28
C SER A 221 -14.92 -0.48 6.86
N TYR A 222 -14.07 -1.49 6.63
CA TYR A 222 -14.20 -2.40 5.50
C TYR A 222 -14.54 -3.80 5.99
N ARG A 223 -15.03 -4.65 5.10
CA ARG A 223 -15.14 -6.09 5.34
C ARG A 223 -14.70 -6.89 4.13
N ILE A 224 -14.17 -8.07 4.38
CA ILE A 224 -13.60 -8.96 3.36
C ILE A 224 -14.15 -10.38 3.53
N ALA A 225 -14.43 -11.06 2.42
CA ALA A 225 -14.87 -12.46 2.41
C ALA A 225 -14.26 -13.21 1.21
N LEU A 226 -14.16 -14.53 1.34
CA LEU A 226 -13.69 -15.42 0.29
C LEU A 226 -14.79 -16.45 -0.08
N ASN A 227 -15.09 -16.52 -1.37
CA ASN A 227 -15.97 -17.53 -2.01
C ASN A 227 -17.42 -17.58 -1.50
N ASP A 228 -17.66 -17.41 -0.23
CA ASP A 228 -18.98 -17.47 0.40
C ASP A 228 -19.23 -16.17 1.17
N THR A 229 -20.30 -15.47 0.82
CA THR A 229 -20.74 -14.22 1.45
C THR A 229 -21.98 -14.40 2.33
N MET A 230 -22.58 -15.60 2.33
CA MET A 230 -23.87 -15.88 2.95
C MET A 230 -23.76 -16.56 4.31
N ALA A 231 -22.74 -17.39 4.50
CA ALA A 231 -22.57 -18.10 5.76
C ALA A 231 -22.19 -17.14 6.90
N SER A 232 -22.70 -17.42 8.08
CA SER A 232 -22.31 -16.67 9.30
C SER A 232 -20.80 -16.77 9.51
N GLY A 233 -20.15 -15.64 9.71
CA GLY A 233 -18.69 -15.56 9.92
C GLY A 233 -17.84 -15.56 8.64
N SER A 234 -18.44 -15.54 7.45
CA SER A 234 -17.70 -15.40 6.19
C SER A 234 -17.04 -14.03 6.05
N TRP A 235 -17.65 -12.98 6.57
CA TRP A 235 -17.14 -11.62 6.52
C TRP A 235 -16.24 -11.30 7.71
N VAL A 236 -15.08 -10.75 7.40
CA VAL A 236 -14.10 -10.28 8.40
C VAL A 236 -13.98 -8.76 8.30
N THR A 237 -14.23 -8.09 9.42
CA THR A 237 -14.15 -6.61 9.49
C THR A 237 -12.70 -6.15 9.56
N VAL A 238 -12.39 -5.08 8.82
CA VAL A 238 -11.06 -4.50 8.67
C VAL A 238 -11.14 -2.99 8.92
N SER A 239 -10.12 -2.44 9.57
CA SER A 239 -10.06 -1.01 9.86
C SER A 239 -9.84 -0.17 8.59
N LEU A 240 -10.34 1.07 8.58
CA LEU A 240 -10.18 2.02 7.46
C LEU A 240 -8.72 2.31 7.07
N ARG A 241 -7.79 2.17 7.99
CA ARG A 241 -6.35 2.37 7.72
C ARG A 241 -5.70 1.21 6.97
N ASP A 242 -6.37 0.06 6.92
CA ASP A 242 -5.82 -1.19 6.40
C ASP A 242 -6.28 -1.38 4.93
N THR A 243 -5.73 -0.58 4.03
CA THR A 243 -6.10 -0.53 2.60
C THR A 243 -5.22 -1.39 1.69
N ILE A 244 -4.13 -1.97 2.21
CA ILE A 244 -3.31 -2.96 1.51
C ILE A 244 -3.34 -4.24 2.35
N LEU A 245 -4.01 -5.25 1.84
CA LEU A 245 -4.25 -6.50 2.54
C LEU A 245 -3.58 -7.68 1.83
N SER A 246 -2.97 -8.56 2.61
CA SER A 246 -2.40 -9.81 2.14
C SER A 246 -3.08 -11.00 2.81
N LEU A 247 -3.59 -11.91 2.00
CA LEU A 247 -4.05 -13.23 2.43
C LEU A 247 -2.88 -14.20 2.28
N VAL A 248 -2.52 -14.88 3.36
CA VAL A 248 -1.37 -15.80 3.40
C VAL A 248 -1.76 -17.10 4.08
N VAL A 249 -1.56 -18.22 3.39
CA VAL A 249 -1.61 -19.53 4.04
C VAL A 249 -0.17 -20.07 4.13
N PRO A 250 0.38 -20.17 5.34
CA PRO A 250 1.71 -20.72 5.55
C PRO A 250 1.83 -22.17 5.01
N ARG A 251 3.02 -22.55 4.58
CA ARG A 251 3.30 -23.85 3.97
C ARG A 251 2.75 -25.02 4.81
N ALA A 252 3.03 -25.05 6.11
CA ALA A 252 2.60 -26.12 6.99
C ALA A 252 1.06 -26.29 7.03
N ARG A 253 0.32 -25.19 7.01
CA ARG A 253 -1.15 -25.20 6.97
C ARG A 253 -1.66 -25.67 5.61
N SER A 254 -1.08 -25.21 4.52
CA SER A 254 -1.47 -25.66 3.18
C SER A 254 -1.17 -27.15 2.95
N ASP A 255 -0.06 -27.67 3.49
CA ASP A 255 0.29 -29.08 3.39
C ASP A 255 -0.69 -30.00 4.14
N ALA A 256 -1.16 -29.54 5.30
CA ALA A 256 -2.13 -30.27 6.11
C ALA A 256 -3.58 -30.19 5.59
N ALA A 257 -3.90 -29.21 4.74
CA ALA A 257 -5.27 -28.96 4.30
C ALA A 257 -5.70 -29.86 3.12
N GLY A 258 -6.95 -30.32 3.18
CA GLY A 258 -7.56 -31.19 2.17
C GLY A 258 -8.37 -30.47 1.07
N GLY A 259 -8.25 -29.13 0.92
CA GLY A 259 -9.00 -28.38 -0.09
C GLY A 259 -9.35 -26.97 0.33
N THR A 260 -10.12 -26.77 1.38
CA THR A 260 -10.47 -25.44 1.91
C THR A 260 -9.65 -25.12 3.16
N VAL A 261 -9.17 -23.89 3.28
CA VAL A 261 -8.30 -23.46 4.39
C VAL A 261 -8.60 -22.02 4.79
N THR A 262 -8.28 -21.69 6.04
CA THR A 262 -8.32 -20.31 6.54
C THR A 262 -7.00 -19.63 6.24
N ALA A 263 -7.06 -18.46 5.59
CA ALA A 263 -5.90 -17.62 5.32
C ALA A 263 -5.67 -16.60 6.45
N ASP A 264 -4.42 -16.37 6.82
CA ASP A 264 -4.04 -15.27 7.71
C ASP A 264 -4.15 -13.96 6.93
N LEU A 265 -4.74 -12.95 7.54
CA LEU A 265 -4.93 -11.63 6.97
C LEU A 265 -3.92 -10.65 7.54
N TYR A 266 -3.02 -10.17 6.69
CA TYR A 266 -2.03 -9.17 7.05
C TYR A 266 -2.35 -7.83 6.41
N SER A 267 -2.05 -6.75 7.11
CA SER A 267 -2.09 -5.38 6.61
C SER A 267 -0.68 -4.81 6.49
N GLY A 268 -0.44 -4.07 5.41
CA GLY A 268 0.79 -3.31 5.16
C GLY A 268 1.86 -4.06 4.36
N LYS A 269 2.98 -3.34 4.11
CA LYS A 269 4.18 -3.89 3.45
C LYS A 269 4.89 -4.92 4.33
N PHE A 270 5.76 -5.73 3.75
CA PHE A 270 6.35 -6.90 4.42
C PHE A 270 7.02 -6.57 5.77
N LEU A 271 7.88 -5.58 5.83
CA LEU A 271 8.60 -5.23 7.08
C LEU A 271 7.71 -4.60 8.15
N GLY A 272 6.63 -3.95 7.76
CA GLY A 272 5.68 -3.32 8.68
C GLY A 272 4.35 -4.06 8.79
N ARG A 273 4.24 -5.28 8.24
CA ARG A 273 2.99 -6.01 8.23
C ARG A 273 2.50 -6.36 9.63
N ARG A 274 1.19 -6.30 9.79
CA ARG A 274 0.50 -6.71 11.02
C ARG A 274 -0.48 -7.81 10.68
N LEU A 275 -0.50 -8.87 11.47
CA LEU A 275 -1.60 -9.84 11.45
C LEU A 275 -2.84 -9.15 12.06
N ILE A 276 -3.90 -9.01 11.28
CA ILE A 276 -5.13 -8.31 11.69
C ILE A 276 -6.34 -9.24 11.79
N GLY A 277 -6.23 -10.46 11.32
CA GLY A 277 -7.31 -11.44 11.38
C GLY A 277 -7.05 -12.69 10.56
N GLN A 278 -8.11 -13.43 10.33
CA GLN A 278 -8.10 -14.63 9.50
C GLN A 278 -9.37 -14.65 8.65
N VAL A 279 -9.24 -15.04 7.38
CA VAL A 279 -10.36 -15.13 6.44
C VAL A 279 -10.56 -16.60 6.08
N PRO A 280 -11.74 -17.18 6.36
CA PRO A 280 -12.05 -18.58 6.02
C PRO A 280 -12.30 -18.76 4.53
N ASN A 281 -12.46 -20.01 4.11
CA ASN A 281 -12.97 -20.43 2.80
C ASN A 281 -12.01 -20.23 1.61
N LEU A 282 -10.70 -20.02 1.79
CA LEU A 282 -9.76 -20.11 0.68
C LEU A 282 -9.69 -21.55 0.16
N ARG A 283 -9.90 -21.75 -1.13
CA ARG A 283 -9.84 -23.06 -1.79
C ARG A 283 -8.46 -23.26 -2.40
N LEU A 284 -7.84 -24.40 -2.09
CA LEU A 284 -6.55 -24.81 -2.65
C LEU A 284 -6.74 -25.63 -3.91
N ASP A 285 -5.85 -25.47 -4.89
CA ASP A 285 -5.91 -26.06 -6.22
C ASP A 285 -7.27 -25.83 -6.92
N ALA A 286 -7.82 -24.64 -6.74
CA ALA A 286 -9.14 -24.25 -7.24
C ALA A 286 -9.24 -22.73 -7.50
N ASP A 287 -10.29 -22.35 -8.22
CA ASP A 287 -10.65 -20.95 -8.43
C ASP A 287 -11.27 -20.36 -7.16
N ASN A 288 -10.95 -19.10 -6.93
CA ASN A 288 -11.40 -18.33 -5.78
C ASN A 288 -11.97 -16.97 -6.21
N VAL A 289 -12.83 -16.44 -5.34
CA VAL A 289 -13.38 -15.09 -5.48
C VAL A 289 -13.21 -14.37 -4.16
N LEU A 290 -12.67 -13.16 -4.23
CA LEU A 290 -12.51 -12.25 -3.12
C LEU A 290 -13.55 -11.14 -3.21
N TYR A 291 -14.24 -10.87 -2.11
CA TYR A 291 -15.22 -9.81 -1.97
C TYR A 291 -14.73 -8.80 -0.95
N ILE A 292 -14.86 -7.51 -1.26
CA ILE A 292 -14.51 -6.43 -0.35
C ILE A 292 -15.63 -5.40 -0.39
N GLU A 293 -16.06 -4.90 0.76
CA GLU A 293 -17.07 -3.86 0.89
C GLU A 293 -16.61 -2.79 1.87
N ALA A 294 -17.04 -1.56 1.63
CA ALA A 294 -16.93 -0.46 2.56
C ALA A 294 -18.24 -0.35 3.35
N CYS A 295 -18.14 -0.01 4.62
CA CYS A 295 -19.27 0.27 5.50
C CYS A 295 -19.15 1.70 6.00
N ASP A 296 -20.26 2.44 6.01
CA ASP A 296 -20.36 3.78 6.59
C ASP A 296 -20.81 3.76 8.07
N VAL A 297 -20.86 4.93 8.69
CA VAL A 297 -21.30 5.10 10.08
C VAL A 297 -22.80 4.86 10.28
N ALA A 298 -23.59 4.84 9.19
CA ALA A 298 -25.02 4.52 9.23
C ALA A 298 -25.27 3.00 9.13
N GLY A 299 -24.22 2.21 8.84
CA GLY A 299 -24.31 0.75 8.70
C GLY A 299 -24.65 0.28 7.29
N GLU A 300 -24.67 1.18 6.28
CA GLU A 300 -24.85 0.81 4.89
C GLU A 300 -23.55 0.31 4.29
N PHE A 301 -23.64 -0.63 3.34
CA PHE A 301 -22.51 -1.21 2.65
C PHE A 301 -22.45 -0.78 1.19
N SER A 302 -21.24 -0.62 0.68
CA SER A 302 -21.02 -0.47 -0.75
C SER A 302 -21.45 -1.72 -1.52
N PRO A 303 -21.72 -1.60 -2.84
CA PRO A 303 -21.65 -2.76 -3.70
C PRO A 303 -20.30 -3.48 -3.52
N ALA A 304 -20.34 -4.83 -3.50
CA ALA A 304 -19.13 -5.61 -3.30
C ALA A 304 -18.15 -5.44 -4.46
N LEU A 305 -16.92 -5.04 -4.17
CA LEU A 305 -15.80 -5.16 -5.09
C LEU A 305 -15.47 -6.65 -5.20
N THR A 306 -15.72 -7.23 -6.37
CA THR A 306 -15.51 -8.65 -6.64
C THR A 306 -14.24 -8.86 -7.45
N LEU A 307 -13.35 -9.69 -6.95
CA LEU A 307 -12.07 -10.03 -7.58
C LEU A 307 -11.92 -11.55 -7.71
N PRO A 308 -11.54 -12.07 -8.88
CA PRO A 308 -11.28 -11.35 -10.13
C PRO A 308 -12.55 -10.76 -10.75
N GLY A 309 -12.37 -9.88 -11.75
CA GLY A 309 -13.49 -9.35 -12.55
C GLY A 309 -14.22 -10.44 -13.35
N PRO A 310 -15.38 -10.11 -13.96
CA PRO A 310 -16.29 -11.10 -14.56
C PRO A 310 -15.69 -12.00 -15.65
N SER A 311 -14.64 -11.54 -16.33
CA SER A 311 -13.95 -12.29 -17.41
C SER A 311 -12.57 -12.79 -17.01
N GLU A 312 -12.23 -12.67 -15.74
CA GLU A 312 -10.93 -13.00 -15.20
C GLU A 312 -11.02 -14.23 -14.28
N ARG A 313 -9.87 -14.80 -13.97
CA ARG A 313 -9.76 -15.98 -13.12
C ARG A 313 -8.73 -15.71 -12.02
N TRP A 314 -8.93 -16.29 -10.84
CA TRP A 314 -7.91 -16.38 -9.80
C TRP A 314 -7.85 -17.79 -9.24
N TYR A 315 -6.86 -18.56 -9.71
CA TYR A 315 -6.59 -19.91 -9.26
C TYR A 315 -5.51 -19.90 -8.17
N VAL A 316 -5.79 -20.49 -7.02
CA VAL A 316 -4.82 -20.61 -5.92
C VAL A 316 -4.19 -21.99 -5.96
N LYS A 317 -2.92 -22.04 -6.33
CA LYS A 317 -2.14 -23.28 -6.44
C LYS A 317 -1.50 -23.63 -5.11
N LYS A 318 -1.67 -24.87 -4.66
CA LYS A 318 -0.98 -25.39 -3.48
C LYS A 318 0.52 -25.55 -3.79
N PRO A 319 1.44 -24.99 -2.96
CA PRO A 319 2.88 -25.24 -3.12
C PRO A 319 3.17 -26.74 -2.93
N ARG A 320 3.89 -27.36 -3.86
CA ARG A 320 4.16 -28.81 -3.83
C ARG A 320 5.59 -29.13 -3.48
N GLY A 321 6.53 -28.39 -4.09
CA GLY A 321 7.96 -28.60 -3.92
C GLY A 321 8.59 -27.78 -2.78
N ARG A 322 9.87 -28.06 -2.52
CA ARG A 322 10.71 -27.22 -1.64
C ARG A 322 11.45 -26.14 -2.42
N LEU A 323 11.48 -26.24 -3.75
CA LEU A 323 12.12 -25.35 -4.69
C LEU A 323 11.09 -24.61 -5.52
N LEU A 324 11.21 -23.27 -5.56
CA LEU A 324 10.54 -22.42 -6.52
C LEU A 324 11.50 -22.03 -7.64
N ILE A 325 11.12 -22.29 -8.88
CA ILE A 325 11.83 -21.84 -10.08
C ILE A 325 11.14 -20.58 -10.57
N VAL A 326 11.85 -19.46 -10.52
CA VAL A 326 11.37 -18.15 -11.01
C VAL A 326 11.97 -17.90 -12.39
N SER A 327 11.10 -17.85 -13.40
CA SER A 327 11.47 -17.54 -14.78
C SER A 327 11.24 -16.06 -15.04
N ASP A 328 12.33 -15.36 -15.29
CA ASP A 328 12.36 -13.96 -15.74
C ASP A 328 13.02 -13.86 -17.13
N TYR A 329 12.75 -14.83 -18.00
CA TYR A 329 13.43 -15.07 -19.26
C TYR A 329 12.45 -15.03 -20.43
N ILE A 330 12.64 -14.11 -21.38
CA ILE A 330 11.72 -13.88 -22.50
C ILE A 330 12.32 -14.11 -23.89
N ARG A 331 13.56 -14.60 -23.98
CA ARG A 331 14.18 -14.88 -25.27
C ARG A 331 13.52 -16.06 -25.99
N SER A 332 13.85 -16.22 -27.27
CA SER A 332 13.26 -17.26 -28.13
C SER A 332 13.45 -18.69 -27.64
N ASP A 333 14.46 -18.95 -26.81
CA ASP A 333 14.74 -20.22 -26.16
C ASP A 333 14.16 -20.36 -24.74
N ALA A 334 13.22 -19.50 -24.35
CA ALA A 334 12.61 -19.53 -23.01
C ALA A 334 11.97 -20.88 -22.64
N THR A 335 11.35 -21.55 -23.60
CA THR A 335 10.79 -22.90 -23.40
C THR A 335 11.89 -23.93 -23.07
N LEU A 336 13.03 -23.85 -23.76
CA LEU A 336 14.17 -24.71 -23.48
C LEU A 336 14.78 -24.39 -22.11
N ALA A 337 14.95 -23.11 -21.78
CA ALA A 337 15.46 -22.67 -20.49
C ALA A 337 14.58 -23.20 -19.34
N ARG A 338 13.27 -23.11 -19.48
CA ARG A 338 12.31 -23.63 -18.50
C ARG A 338 12.40 -25.15 -18.35
N SER A 339 12.43 -25.87 -19.46
CA SER A 339 12.51 -27.35 -19.47
C SER A 339 13.80 -27.86 -18.82
N ILE A 340 14.96 -27.31 -19.20
CA ILE A 340 16.26 -27.71 -18.66
C ILE A 340 16.35 -27.37 -17.16
N SER A 341 15.93 -26.17 -16.74
CA SER A 341 15.96 -25.77 -15.34
C SER A 341 15.10 -26.69 -14.47
N ALA A 342 13.88 -27.01 -14.93
CA ALA A 342 12.97 -27.89 -14.21
C ALA A 342 13.48 -29.34 -14.16
N SER A 343 13.94 -29.91 -15.29
CA SER A 343 14.41 -31.29 -15.35
C SER A 343 15.73 -31.50 -14.59
N SER A 344 16.65 -30.55 -14.69
CA SER A 344 17.92 -30.61 -13.95
C SER A 344 17.72 -30.49 -12.44
N ALA A 345 16.81 -29.58 -12.01
CA ALA A 345 16.46 -29.44 -10.61
C ALA A 345 15.69 -30.67 -10.06
N ALA A 346 14.79 -31.25 -10.86
CA ALA A 346 14.05 -32.45 -10.47
C ALA A 346 14.94 -33.68 -10.29
N ALA A 347 16.06 -33.77 -11.01
CA ALA A 347 17.03 -34.87 -10.94
C ALA A 347 17.94 -34.81 -9.70
N VAL A 348 17.87 -33.75 -8.91
CA VAL A 348 18.75 -33.53 -7.76
C VAL A 348 18.31 -34.33 -6.55
N LEU A 349 19.31 -34.85 -5.81
CA LEU A 349 19.13 -35.55 -4.54
C LEU A 349 18.04 -36.65 -4.58
N GLY A 350 18.05 -37.45 -5.68
CA GLY A 350 17.09 -38.53 -5.86
C GLY A 350 15.62 -38.08 -5.98
N GLY A 351 15.40 -36.88 -6.49
CA GLY A 351 14.05 -36.32 -6.66
C GLY A 351 13.54 -35.53 -5.45
N ALA A 352 14.38 -35.20 -4.48
CA ALA A 352 13.99 -34.44 -3.28
C ALA A 352 13.37 -33.06 -3.58
N PHE A 353 13.61 -32.51 -4.78
CA PHE A 353 13.04 -31.26 -5.27
C PHE A 353 11.98 -31.44 -6.36
N SER A 354 11.53 -32.69 -6.58
CA SER A 354 10.44 -32.99 -7.51
C SER A 354 9.12 -33.17 -6.75
N PRO A 355 8.01 -32.54 -7.21
CA PRO A 355 8.00 -31.56 -8.28
C PRO A 355 8.54 -30.20 -7.81
N ALA A 356 9.31 -29.50 -8.67
CA ALA A 356 9.61 -28.10 -8.45
C ALA A 356 8.43 -27.22 -8.90
N ASP A 357 8.08 -26.24 -8.09
CA ASP A 357 7.08 -25.25 -8.49
C ASP A 357 7.70 -24.19 -9.39
N GLN A 358 6.91 -23.64 -10.30
CA GLN A 358 7.35 -22.66 -11.27
C GLN A 358 6.51 -21.39 -11.20
N MET A 359 7.16 -20.23 -11.31
CA MET A 359 6.57 -18.92 -11.39
C MET A 359 7.23 -18.16 -12.55
N ASP A 360 6.44 -17.76 -13.54
CA ASP A 360 6.93 -17.01 -14.68
C ASP A 360 6.58 -15.53 -14.52
N ILE A 361 7.61 -14.71 -14.28
CA ILE A 361 7.44 -13.27 -14.05
C ILE A 361 7.76 -12.43 -15.29
N GLY A 362 8.35 -13.03 -16.33
CA GLY A 362 8.67 -12.36 -17.59
C GLY A 362 7.62 -12.52 -18.68
N ILE A 363 6.67 -13.44 -18.52
CA ILE A 363 5.70 -13.76 -19.57
C ILE A 363 4.80 -12.56 -19.90
N GLY A 364 4.59 -12.35 -21.20
CA GLY A 364 3.76 -11.26 -21.71
C GLY A 364 4.46 -9.92 -21.84
N LEU A 365 5.75 -9.82 -21.45
CA LEU A 365 6.55 -8.62 -21.61
C LEU A 365 7.41 -8.67 -22.87
N THR A 366 7.59 -7.51 -23.51
CA THR A 366 8.64 -7.26 -24.49
C THR A 366 9.96 -6.91 -23.80
N ALA A 367 11.07 -7.00 -24.51
CA ALA A 367 12.39 -6.59 -24.00
C ALA A 367 12.40 -5.11 -23.54
N ALA A 368 11.73 -4.22 -24.28
CA ALA A 368 11.63 -2.80 -23.92
C ALA A 368 10.84 -2.57 -22.64
N GLU A 369 9.78 -3.32 -22.42
CA GLU A 369 8.99 -3.24 -21.19
C GLU A 369 9.76 -3.76 -19.98
N LYS A 370 10.50 -4.87 -20.11
CA LYS A 370 11.39 -5.34 -19.05
C LYS A 370 12.49 -4.31 -18.73
N ASP A 371 13.15 -3.73 -19.74
CA ASP A 371 14.20 -2.71 -19.57
C ASP A 371 13.66 -1.45 -18.90
N SER A 372 12.37 -1.13 -19.08
CA SER A 372 11.67 -0.03 -18.39
C SER A 372 11.22 -0.37 -16.97
N GLY A 373 11.44 -1.59 -16.48
CA GLY A 373 11.06 -2.04 -15.15
C GLY A 373 9.58 -2.42 -14.99
N LYS A 374 8.84 -2.62 -16.09
CA LYS A 374 7.48 -3.13 -16.00
C LYS A 374 7.45 -4.56 -15.45
N PHE A 375 6.39 -4.86 -14.72
CA PHE A 375 6.12 -6.20 -14.21
C PHE A 375 5.27 -7.00 -15.20
N GLY A 376 5.61 -8.28 -15.39
CA GLY A 376 4.79 -9.22 -16.13
C GLY A 376 3.46 -9.50 -15.43
N GLN A 377 2.51 -10.02 -16.18
CA GLN A 377 1.15 -10.28 -15.68
C GLN A 377 1.05 -11.26 -14.50
N PHE A 378 2.09 -12.05 -14.25
CA PHE A 378 2.17 -12.97 -13.10
C PHE A 378 3.02 -12.44 -11.93
N VAL A 379 3.59 -11.25 -12.05
CA VAL A 379 4.18 -10.58 -10.89
C VAL A 379 3.05 -9.93 -10.11
N PRO A 380 2.91 -10.21 -8.80
CA PRO A 380 1.93 -9.53 -7.99
C PRO A 380 2.19 -8.02 -8.04
N GLN A 381 1.16 -7.23 -8.30
CA GLN A 381 1.27 -5.78 -8.43
C GLN A 381 1.79 -5.12 -7.13
N PHE A 382 1.50 -5.72 -6.00
CA PHE A 382 2.13 -5.42 -4.71
C PHE A 382 3.26 -6.43 -4.45
N ALA A 383 4.33 -6.33 -5.23
CA ALA A 383 5.47 -7.24 -5.08
C ALA A 383 6.01 -7.25 -3.64
N ASP A 384 6.04 -6.10 -2.96
CA ASP A 384 6.17 -6.00 -1.52
C ASP A 384 4.77 -5.77 -0.90
N PRO A 385 4.13 -6.75 -0.26
CA PRO A 385 4.70 -7.95 0.38
C PRO A 385 4.53 -9.27 -0.38
N ALA A 386 3.76 -9.35 -1.46
CA ALA A 386 3.29 -10.61 -2.00
C ALA A 386 4.42 -11.52 -2.51
N LEU A 387 5.42 -10.97 -3.23
CA LEU A 387 6.51 -11.75 -3.79
C LEU A 387 7.41 -12.33 -2.69
N VAL A 388 7.74 -11.52 -1.69
CA VAL A 388 8.52 -11.96 -0.53
C VAL A 388 7.81 -13.09 0.22
N GLN A 389 6.52 -12.93 0.49
CA GLN A 389 5.73 -13.94 1.19
C GLN A 389 5.59 -15.22 0.35
N THR A 390 5.51 -15.10 -0.98
CA THR A 390 5.52 -16.26 -1.88
C THR A 390 6.85 -17.01 -1.78
N PHE A 391 7.98 -16.33 -1.80
CA PHE A 391 9.29 -16.98 -1.64
C PHE A 391 9.44 -17.71 -0.31
N LEU A 392 8.87 -17.16 0.77
CA LEU A 392 8.89 -17.78 2.09
C LEU A 392 8.09 -19.09 2.19
N LEU A 393 7.28 -19.43 1.17
CA LEU A 393 6.67 -20.76 1.08
C LEU A 393 7.67 -21.86 0.71
N TYR A 394 8.89 -21.50 0.27
CA TYR A 394 9.92 -22.40 -0.25
C TYR A 394 11.21 -22.29 0.54
N ASP A 395 11.99 -23.37 0.52
CA ASP A 395 13.33 -23.40 1.12
C ASP A 395 14.39 -22.82 0.19
N TYR A 396 14.16 -22.97 -1.13
CA TYR A 396 15.09 -22.61 -2.18
C TYR A 396 14.38 -21.88 -3.31
N VAL A 397 15.06 -20.90 -3.89
CA VAL A 397 14.64 -20.18 -5.09
C VAL A 397 15.74 -20.29 -6.15
N LEU A 398 15.38 -20.77 -7.32
CA LEU A 398 16.18 -20.66 -8.53
C LEU A 398 15.58 -19.56 -9.39
N TRP A 399 16.22 -18.40 -9.45
CA TRP A 399 15.82 -17.31 -10.32
C TRP A 399 16.75 -17.22 -11.51
N TYR A 400 16.23 -17.43 -12.70
CA TYR A 400 16.99 -17.26 -13.94
C TYR A 400 16.35 -16.20 -14.83
N THR A 401 17.19 -15.38 -15.46
CA THR A 401 16.79 -14.26 -16.29
C THR A 401 17.67 -14.14 -17.53
N ASP A 402 17.19 -13.38 -18.50
CA ASP A 402 17.94 -12.96 -19.68
C ASP A 402 18.81 -11.71 -19.42
N GLU A 403 19.10 -10.95 -20.48
CA GLU A 403 19.90 -9.72 -20.44
C GLU A 403 19.16 -8.51 -19.82
N PHE A 404 17.89 -8.64 -19.51
CA PHE A 404 17.05 -7.61 -18.90
C PHE A 404 16.46 -8.09 -17.56
N PRO A 405 17.29 -8.36 -16.55
CA PRO A 405 16.79 -8.85 -15.27
C PRO A 405 15.86 -7.83 -14.61
N ASN A 406 14.76 -8.29 -14.03
CA ASN A 406 13.92 -7.43 -13.18
C ASN A 406 14.59 -7.17 -11.83
N LEU A 407 15.59 -6.29 -11.85
CA LEU A 407 16.39 -5.99 -10.66
C LEU A 407 15.60 -5.31 -9.55
N ALA A 408 14.56 -4.54 -9.88
CA ALA A 408 13.72 -3.90 -8.88
C ALA A 408 12.96 -4.95 -8.05
N ALA A 409 12.35 -5.93 -8.70
CA ALA A 409 11.68 -7.04 -8.01
C ALA A 409 12.68 -7.91 -7.23
N ALA A 410 13.86 -8.19 -7.81
CA ALA A 410 14.90 -8.99 -7.16
C ALA A 410 15.47 -8.31 -5.92
N GLN A 411 15.77 -7.03 -5.99
CA GLN A 411 16.41 -6.25 -4.93
C GLN A 411 15.66 -6.40 -3.59
N PHE A 412 14.38 -6.08 -3.54
CA PHE A 412 13.65 -6.14 -2.28
C PHE A 412 13.22 -7.56 -1.91
N SER A 413 12.87 -8.42 -2.88
CA SER A 413 12.35 -9.76 -2.58
C SER A 413 13.44 -10.74 -2.21
N VAL A 414 14.54 -10.80 -2.98
CA VAL A 414 15.67 -11.70 -2.70
C VAL A 414 16.39 -11.30 -1.43
N PHE A 415 16.68 -10.00 -1.26
CA PHE A 415 17.32 -9.49 -0.04
C PHE A 415 16.54 -9.89 1.23
N THR A 416 15.25 -9.59 1.25
CA THR A 416 14.39 -9.90 2.41
C THR A 416 14.25 -11.41 2.61
N TYR A 417 14.13 -12.18 1.54
CA TYR A 417 14.07 -13.64 1.61
C TYR A 417 15.35 -14.25 2.21
N LEU A 418 16.56 -13.77 1.80
CA LEU A 418 17.84 -14.20 2.36
C LEU A 418 17.96 -13.87 3.85
N GLN A 419 17.51 -12.70 4.27
CA GLN A 419 17.48 -12.30 5.69
C GLN A 419 16.58 -13.22 6.53
N ASN A 420 15.52 -13.76 5.94
CA ASN A 420 14.61 -14.70 6.58
C ASN A 420 15.02 -16.19 6.38
N GLY A 421 16.30 -16.45 6.10
CA GLY A 421 16.85 -17.80 6.00
C GLY A 421 16.60 -18.49 4.66
N GLY A 422 16.17 -17.76 3.65
CA GLY A 422 16.02 -18.25 2.28
C GLY A 422 17.36 -18.54 1.61
N ARG A 423 17.34 -19.29 0.52
CA ARG A 423 18.51 -19.66 -0.26
C ARG A 423 18.22 -19.50 -1.74
N VAL A 424 19.15 -18.87 -2.47
CA VAL A 424 18.91 -18.44 -3.85
C VAL A 424 20.06 -18.87 -4.76
N ILE A 425 19.70 -19.38 -5.93
CA ILE A 425 20.60 -19.40 -7.10
C ILE A 425 20.05 -18.34 -8.05
N PHE A 426 20.83 -17.31 -8.33
CA PHE A 426 20.47 -16.22 -9.23
C PHE A 426 21.34 -16.27 -10.48
N SER A 427 20.73 -16.54 -11.64
CA SER A 427 21.39 -16.67 -12.94
C SER A 427 20.92 -15.58 -13.86
N THR A 428 21.85 -14.78 -14.39
CA THR A 428 21.53 -13.63 -15.24
C THR A 428 22.63 -13.35 -16.26
N MET A 429 22.33 -12.50 -17.23
CA MET A 429 23.31 -11.87 -18.11
C MET A 429 23.04 -10.38 -18.22
N PHE A 430 23.98 -9.59 -18.74
CA PHE A 430 23.85 -8.14 -18.79
C PHE A 430 24.24 -7.59 -20.17
N GLN A 431 23.27 -7.12 -20.95
CA GLN A 431 23.52 -6.49 -22.24
C GLN A 431 24.14 -5.10 -22.07
N LYS A 432 23.56 -4.28 -21.21
CA LYS A 432 24.05 -2.92 -20.95
C LYS A 432 24.86 -2.90 -19.65
N PHE A 433 25.91 -2.09 -19.64
CA PHE A 433 26.50 -1.67 -18.39
C PHE A 433 25.57 -0.58 -17.81
N SER A 434 24.65 -0.98 -16.98
CA SER A 434 24.13 -0.10 -15.94
C SER A 434 24.96 -0.36 -14.70
N ASP A 435 25.34 0.66 -13.95
CA ASP A 435 26.04 0.45 -12.71
C ASP A 435 25.16 -0.39 -11.78
N PRO A 436 25.40 -1.71 -11.65
CA PRO A 436 24.52 -2.59 -10.90
C PRO A 436 24.75 -2.47 -9.39
N ARG A 437 25.65 -1.56 -8.97
CA ARG A 437 26.02 -1.35 -7.57
C ARG A 437 24.83 -0.99 -6.68
N GLY A 438 23.78 -0.39 -7.24
CA GLY A 438 22.54 -0.13 -6.51
C GLY A 438 21.76 -1.41 -6.18
N ALA A 439 21.09 -1.96 -7.18
CA ALA A 439 20.13 -3.05 -6.97
C ALA A 439 20.79 -4.42 -6.69
N LEU A 440 21.84 -4.78 -7.43
CA LEU A 440 22.51 -6.08 -7.26
C LEU A 440 23.30 -6.18 -5.97
N ARG A 441 23.97 -5.10 -5.55
CA ARG A 441 24.81 -5.09 -4.35
C ARG A 441 24.05 -5.38 -3.07
N ASP A 442 22.77 -5.10 -3.05
CA ASP A 442 21.92 -5.33 -1.86
C ASP A 442 21.73 -6.82 -1.59
N PHE A 443 21.71 -7.66 -2.62
CA PHE A 443 21.47 -9.09 -2.42
C PHE A 443 22.55 -10.00 -3.01
N ALA A 444 23.19 -9.64 -4.12
CA ALA A 444 24.19 -10.47 -4.76
C ALA A 444 25.57 -10.34 -4.07
N PRO A 445 26.37 -11.43 -4.00
CA PRO A 445 27.66 -11.44 -3.33
C PRO A 445 28.78 -10.86 -4.23
N ILE A 446 28.46 -9.81 -4.97
CA ILE A 446 29.37 -9.14 -5.90
C ILE A 446 29.65 -7.70 -5.44
N ASP A 447 30.87 -7.23 -5.67
CA ASP A 447 31.26 -5.85 -5.49
C ASP A 447 30.98 -5.03 -6.76
N SER A 448 31.37 -5.59 -7.91
CA SER A 448 31.20 -4.91 -9.19
C SER A 448 31.11 -5.91 -10.35
N ILE A 449 30.70 -5.39 -11.50
CA ILE A 449 30.67 -6.10 -12.78
C ILE A 449 31.55 -5.32 -13.75
N SER A 450 32.30 -6.01 -14.61
CA SER A 450 33.12 -5.35 -15.62
C SER A 450 32.29 -4.45 -16.54
N SER A 451 32.80 -3.29 -16.85
CA SER A 451 32.20 -2.40 -17.87
C SER A 451 32.36 -2.97 -19.29
N VAL A 452 33.23 -3.94 -19.47
CA VAL A 452 33.54 -4.58 -20.77
C VAL A 452 32.76 -5.88 -20.90
N THR A 453 31.94 -5.99 -21.96
CA THR A 453 31.28 -7.26 -22.32
C THR A 453 32.29 -8.25 -22.87
N LEU A 454 32.13 -9.52 -22.57
CA LEU A 454 32.96 -10.58 -23.13
C LEU A 454 32.21 -11.34 -24.23
N PRO A 455 32.90 -11.72 -25.29
CA PRO A 455 34.20 -11.25 -25.73
C PRO A 455 34.18 -9.74 -26.02
N PRO A 456 35.33 -9.03 -25.88
CA PRO A 456 35.36 -7.63 -26.27
C PRO A 456 34.94 -7.52 -27.72
N THR A 457 34.03 -6.59 -28.02
CA THR A 457 33.58 -6.33 -29.39
C THR A 457 34.73 -5.74 -30.19
N VAL A 458 35.51 -6.61 -30.84
CA VAL A 458 36.55 -6.19 -31.77
C VAL A 458 35.95 -5.78 -33.14
N LEU A 459 34.66 -6.06 -33.34
CA LEU A 459 33.92 -5.67 -34.55
C LEU A 459 32.80 -4.70 -34.16
N PRO A 460 32.76 -3.49 -34.73
CA PRO A 460 31.79 -2.43 -34.37
C PRO A 460 30.32 -2.77 -34.63
N SER A 461 30.02 -3.94 -35.19
CA SER A 461 28.67 -4.26 -35.69
C SER A 461 27.96 -5.39 -34.97
N VAL A 462 28.50 -6.01 -33.94
CA VAL A 462 27.85 -7.16 -33.29
C VAL A 462 27.86 -7.00 -31.76
N GLY A 463 26.71 -6.59 -31.22
CA GLY A 463 26.50 -6.27 -29.81
C GLY A 463 26.37 -7.48 -28.89
N ASP A 464 26.61 -8.72 -29.34
CA ASP A 464 26.50 -9.92 -28.53
C ASP A 464 27.82 -10.66 -28.36
N SER A 465 27.94 -11.33 -27.22
CA SER A 465 29.08 -12.20 -26.90
C SER A 465 28.83 -13.57 -27.54
N ARG A 466 29.57 -13.89 -28.57
CA ARG A 466 29.47 -15.17 -29.26
C ARG A 466 30.49 -16.16 -28.69
N LEU A 467 30.02 -17.08 -27.90
CA LEU A 467 30.83 -18.12 -27.26
C LEU A 467 30.66 -19.44 -28.01
N PRO A 468 31.76 -20.19 -28.22
CA PRO A 468 31.73 -21.47 -28.95
C PRO A 468 31.00 -22.54 -28.12
N ALA A 469 30.46 -23.51 -28.83
CA ALA A 469 29.98 -24.74 -28.21
C ALA A 469 31.13 -25.46 -27.47
N ASN A 470 30.77 -26.21 -26.45
CA ASN A 470 31.69 -26.98 -25.61
C ASN A 470 32.74 -26.13 -24.84
N LEU A 471 32.64 -24.81 -24.86
CA LEU A 471 33.50 -23.95 -24.04
C LEU A 471 33.33 -24.32 -22.57
N LEU A 472 34.45 -24.53 -21.86
CA LEU A 472 34.44 -24.99 -20.49
C LEU A 472 34.21 -23.82 -19.50
N VAL A 473 33.40 -24.12 -18.53
CA VAL A 473 33.21 -23.33 -17.31
C VAL A 473 33.89 -24.08 -16.18
N VAL A 474 35.04 -23.57 -15.79
CA VAL A 474 35.98 -24.26 -14.92
C VAL A 474 35.72 -23.88 -13.47
N PRO A 475 35.56 -24.84 -12.54
CA PRO A 475 35.38 -24.55 -11.13
C PRO A 475 36.64 -23.93 -10.51
N ASP A 476 36.44 -23.01 -9.57
CA ASP A 476 37.53 -22.49 -8.75
C ASP A 476 38.00 -23.60 -7.77
N SER A 477 39.29 -23.96 -7.85
CA SER A 477 39.90 -25.00 -7.03
C SER A 477 40.59 -24.49 -5.77
N SER A 478 40.41 -23.21 -5.45
CA SER A 478 41.11 -22.55 -4.32
C SER A 478 40.79 -23.16 -2.94
N ILE A 479 39.73 -23.96 -2.84
CA ILE A 479 39.31 -24.60 -1.59
C ILE A 479 39.24 -26.11 -1.79
N PRO A 480 40.20 -26.89 -1.23
CA PRO A 480 40.16 -28.34 -1.27
C PRO A 480 38.89 -28.91 -0.64
N GLY A 481 38.28 -29.89 -1.29
CA GLY A 481 37.04 -30.54 -0.82
C GLY A 481 35.72 -29.80 -1.12
N ASP A 482 35.79 -28.59 -1.65
CA ASP A 482 34.61 -27.77 -1.95
C ASP A 482 34.52 -27.43 -3.46
N ILE A 483 35.02 -28.31 -4.29
CA ILE A 483 35.08 -28.13 -5.74
C ILE A 483 33.72 -28.44 -6.36
N TYR A 484 33.23 -27.51 -7.17
CA TYR A 484 32.03 -27.69 -7.99
C TYR A 484 32.35 -28.51 -9.24
N PRO A 485 31.37 -29.18 -9.88
CA PRO A 485 31.59 -29.90 -11.13
C PRO A 485 31.90 -28.92 -12.27
N ALA A 486 32.82 -29.29 -13.17
CA ALA A 486 33.01 -28.53 -14.39
C ALA A 486 31.75 -28.55 -15.24
N LEU A 487 31.45 -27.43 -15.92
CA LEU A 487 30.33 -27.29 -16.83
C LEU A 487 30.85 -26.93 -18.23
N ALA A 488 30.00 -27.12 -19.23
CA ALA A 488 30.31 -26.68 -20.59
C ALA A 488 29.08 -26.19 -21.31
N PHE A 489 29.29 -25.27 -22.25
CA PHE A 489 28.24 -24.83 -23.15
C PHE A 489 27.72 -26.00 -23.97
N ASN A 490 26.41 -26.00 -24.22
CA ASN A 490 25.77 -27.02 -25.05
C ASN A 490 26.48 -27.16 -26.41
N SER A 491 26.50 -28.36 -26.95
CA SER A 491 27.11 -28.64 -28.26
C SER A 491 26.32 -28.07 -29.44
N SER A 492 25.05 -27.75 -29.23
CA SER A 492 24.18 -27.14 -30.24
C SER A 492 23.40 -25.95 -29.59
N PRO A 493 23.35 -24.80 -30.25
CA PRO A 493 24.04 -24.44 -31.50
C PRO A 493 25.56 -24.35 -31.36
N THR A 494 26.27 -24.34 -32.48
CA THR A 494 27.75 -24.26 -32.50
C THR A 494 28.29 -22.97 -31.85
N ILE A 495 27.50 -21.90 -31.85
CA ILE A 495 27.84 -20.62 -31.24
C ILE A 495 26.65 -20.17 -30.41
N HIS A 496 26.91 -19.82 -29.14
CA HIS A 496 25.91 -19.29 -28.21
C HIS A 496 26.02 -17.77 -28.12
N SER A 497 24.90 -17.11 -28.35
CA SER A 497 24.79 -15.66 -28.17
C SER A 497 24.41 -15.36 -26.73
N VAL A 498 25.35 -14.81 -25.98
CA VAL A 498 25.15 -14.46 -24.56
C VAL A 498 25.75 -13.09 -24.26
N PHE A 499 25.11 -12.33 -23.38
CA PHE A 499 25.63 -11.07 -22.85
C PHE A 499 26.31 -11.34 -21.51
N MET A 500 27.61 -11.51 -21.52
CA MET A 500 28.38 -11.85 -20.35
C MET A 500 29.36 -10.76 -19.97
N ARG A 501 29.48 -10.56 -18.65
CA ARG A 501 30.48 -9.66 -18.05
C ARG A 501 31.18 -10.36 -16.90
N PRO A 502 32.52 -10.20 -16.78
CA PRO A 502 33.23 -10.65 -15.60
C PRO A 502 32.64 -10.06 -14.33
N VAL A 503 32.55 -10.87 -13.29
CA VAL A 503 32.05 -10.46 -11.96
C VAL A 503 33.23 -10.39 -10.98
N TYR A 504 33.18 -9.41 -10.10
CA TYR A 504 34.11 -9.21 -9.00
C TYR A 504 33.40 -9.44 -7.69
N ARG A 505 33.92 -10.38 -6.89
CA ARG A 505 33.29 -10.77 -5.62
C ARG A 505 33.46 -9.71 -4.53
N ARG A 506 32.55 -9.67 -3.59
CA ARG A 506 32.75 -8.99 -2.30
C ARG A 506 33.84 -9.71 -1.49
N SER A 507 34.38 -9.01 -0.49
CA SER A 507 35.44 -9.55 0.37
C SER A 507 35.03 -10.81 1.16
N ASP A 508 33.75 -10.89 1.51
CA ASP A 508 33.11 -12.01 2.22
C ASP A 508 32.66 -13.16 1.31
N ALA A 509 32.81 -13.01 0.00
CA ALA A 509 32.38 -13.98 -1.00
C ALA A 509 33.55 -14.73 -1.63
N ARG A 510 33.23 -15.80 -2.35
CA ARG A 510 34.20 -16.64 -3.05
C ARG A 510 33.83 -16.82 -4.51
N TYR A 511 34.83 -16.94 -5.39
CA TYR A 511 34.58 -17.34 -6.76
C TYR A 511 34.20 -18.82 -6.81
N LEU A 512 33.24 -19.14 -7.68
CA LEU A 512 32.86 -20.53 -7.95
C LEU A 512 33.32 -20.99 -9.31
N TYR A 513 33.22 -20.12 -10.32
CA TYR A 513 33.53 -20.46 -11.69
C TYR A 513 34.21 -19.32 -12.42
N HIS A 514 35.08 -19.71 -13.35
CA HIS A 514 35.61 -18.84 -14.38
C HIS A 514 35.48 -19.55 -15.74
N LEU A 515 35.52 -18.80 -16.83
CA LEU A 515 35.65 -19.38 -18.16
C LEU A 515 37.08 -19.90 -18.35
N GLU A 516 37.26 -21.01 -19.11
CA GLU A 516 38.54 -21.35 -19.65
C GLU A 516 39.08 -20.25 -20.57
N ARG A 517 40.38 -20.28 -20.86
CA ARG A 517 40.94 -19.37 -21.87
C ARG A 517 40.30 -19.64 -23.21
N ASP A 518 40.06 -18.56 -23.97
CA ASP A 518 39.46 -18.69 -25.29
C ASP A 518 40.33 -19.62 -26.20
N PRO A 519 39.78 -20.76 -26.61
CA PRO A 519 40.54 -21.71 -27.43
C PRO A 519 40.70 -21.29 -28.88
N ARG A 520 40.04 -20.20 -29.30
CA ARG A 520 40.06 -19.75 -30.69
C ARG A 520 41.31 -18.96 -31.02
N SER A 521 41.67 -18.92 -32.30
CA SER A 521 42.74 -18.09 -32.82
C SER A 521 42.19 -17.20 -33.95
N PRO A 522 42.19 -15.84 -33.79
CA PRO A 522 42.63 -15.10 -32.61
C PRO A 522 41.61 -15.21 -31.46
N GLN A 523 42.11 -15.07 -30.24
CA GLN A 523 41.28 -15.06 -29.03
C GLN A 523 40.29 -13.89 -29.04
N ARG A 524 39.10 -14.13 -28.57
CA ARG A 524 38.02 -13.10 -28.43
C ARG A 524 38.01 -12.44 -27.06
N TYR A 525 38.58 -13.06 -26.05
CA TYR A 525 38.79 -12.50 -24.72
C TYR A 525 40.11 -13.03 -24.14
N PHE A 526 40.67 -12.33 -23.15
CA PHE A 526 41.92 -12.67 -22.51
C PHE A 526 41.72 -13.27 -21.12
N GLY A 527 42.60 -14.20 -20.75
CA GLY A 527 42.60 -14.80 -19.42
C GLY A 527 41.40 -15.74 -19.16
N SER A 528 41.06 -15.86 -17.90
CA SER A 528 39.99 -16.73 -17.39
C SER A 528 39.03 -15.90 -16.54
N PRO A 529 38.09 -15.21 -17.16
CA PRO A 529 37.21 -14.27 -16.45
C PRO A 529 36.28 -14.99 -15.48
N ASN A 530 36.15 -14.46 -14.28
CA ASN A 530 35.22 -14.98 -13.26
C ASN A 530 33.78 -14.69 -13.65
N ILE A 531 32.90 -15.67 -13.48
CA ILE A 531 31.50 -15.60 -13.90
C ILE A 531 30.49 -15.98 -12.81
N ALA A 532 30.94 -16.63 -11.73
CA ALA A 532 30.07 -17.03 -10.66
C ALA A 532 30.73 -16.88 -9.28
N VAL A 533 29.93 -16.54 -8.31
CA VAL A 533 30.33 -16.31 -6.92
C VAL A 533 29.30 -16.88 -5.94
N ILE A 534 29.80 -17.26 -4.75
CA ILE A 534 28.96 -17.63 -3.61
C ILE A 534 29.29 -16.73 -2.42
N ASP A 535 28.28 -16.35 -1.62
CA ASP A 535 28.49 -15.60 -0.40
C ASP A 535 29.15 -16.44 0.71
N GLY A 536 29.74 -15.79 1.69
CA GLY A 536 30.43 -16.45 2.82
C GLY A 536 29.48 -17.27 3.70
N GLU A 537 28.21 -16.89 3.79
CA GLU A 537 27.18 -17.60 4.56
C GLU A 537 26.56 -18.78 3.78
N ARG A 538 26.90 -18.94 2.53
CA ARG A 538 26.35 -19.98 1.64
C ARG A 538 24.83 -19.93 1.51
N LYS A 539 24.29 -18.72 1.34
CA LYS A 539 22.86 -18.47 1.14
C LYS A 539 22.52 -18.13 -0.31
N ILE A 540 23.46 -17.54 -1.04
CA ILE A 540 23.24 -17.16 -2.43
C ILE A 540 24.42 -17.51 -3.34
N ILE A 541 24.08 -18.10 -4.48
CA ILE A 541 24.99 -18.28 -5.62
C ILE A 541 24.53 -17.33 -6.72
N PHE A 542 25.44 -16.48 -7.16
CA PHE A 542 25.22 -15.60 -8.31
C PHE A 542 26.02 -16.12 -9.51
N VAL A 543 25.33 -16.25 -10.66
CA VAL A 543 25.94 -16.74 -11.91
C VAL A 543 25.64 -15.73 -13.03
N GLY A 544 26.70 -15.16 -13.60
CA GLY A 544 26.59 -14.20 -14.71
C GLY A 544 26.45 -14.86 -16.09
N LEU A 545 25.81 -16.03 -16.15
CA LEU A 545 25.53 -16.81 -17.35
C LEU A 545 24.15 -17.45 -17.30
N PRO A 546 23.48 -17.67 -18.43
CA PRO A 546 22.27 -18.48 -18.51
C PRO A 546 22.58 -19.95 -18.26
N LEU A 547 22.22 -20.47 -17.11
CA LEU A 547 22.57 -21.84 -16.68
C LEU A 547 22.11 -22.92 -17.66
N HIS A 548 20.96 -22.76 -18.31
CA HIS A 548 20.42 -23.74 -19.25
C HIS A 548 21.33 -23.98 -20.49
N LEU A 549 22.20 -23.02 -20.80
CA LEU A 549 23.21 -23.18 -21.88
C LEU A 549 24.43 -24.01 -21.45
N LEU A 550 24.52 -24.35 -20.17
CA LEU A 550 25.67 -25.07 -19.57
C LEU A 550 25.34 -26.55 -19.25
N ASN A 551 24.41 -27.14 -19.97
CA ASN A 551 23.93 -28.50 -19.69
C ASN A 551 24.68 -29.60 -20.51
N ASN A 552 25.81 -29.29 -21.10
CA ASN A 552 26.60 -30.31 -21.80
C ASN A 552 27.33 -31.21 -20.80
N THR A 553 27.55 -32.45 -21.20
CA THR A 553 28.38 -33.41 -20.43
C THR A 553 29.87 -33.15 -20.70
N VAL A 554 30.67 -33.24 -19.65
CA VAL A 554 32.13 -33.09 -19.74
C VAL A 554 32.82 -34.21 -18.99
N GLN A 555 34.12 -34.40 -19.26
CA GLN A 555 34.92 -35.36 -18.49
C GLN A 555 34.87 -35.02 -17.00
N GLY A 556 34.49 -35.99 -16.18
CA GLY A 556 34.29 -35.81 -14.73
C GLY A 556 32.92 -35.29 -14.32
N ASN A 557 32.09 -34.86 -15.27
CA ASN A 557 30.70 -34.49 -15.01
C ASN A 557 29.73 -35.00 -16.09
N PRO A 558 29.32 -36.27 -16.02
CA PRO A 558 28.36 -36.84 -16.98
C PRO A 558 26.90 -36.34 -16.77
N ARG A 559 26.62 -35.64 -15.68
CA ARG A 559 25.28 -35.17 -15.33
C ARG A 559 25.02 -33.68 -15.66
N GLY A 560 26.04 -33.00 -16.22
CA GLY A 560 25.93 -31.61 -16.63
C GLY A 560 25.40 -30.70 -15.50
N LEU A 561 24.37 -29.92 -15.80
CA LEU A 561 23.80 -28.95 -14.89
C LEU A 561 23.17 -29.58 -13.63
N ALA A 562 22.66 -30.81 -13.70
CA ALA A 562 22.10 -31.48 -12.53
C ALA A 562 23.15 -31.70 -11.42
N ALA A 563 24.40 -31.99 -11.78
CA ALA A 563 25.47 -32.10 -10.79
C ALA A 563 25.82 -30.77 -10.12
N PHE A 564 25.73 -29.67 -10.87
CA PHE A 564 25.88 -28.33 -10.30
C PHE A 564 24.78 -28.05 -9.26
N PHE A 565 23.51 -28.28 -9.59
CA PHE A 565 22.40 -28.05 -8.66
C PHE A 565 22.54 -28.95 -7.42
N GLU A 566 22.92 -30.21 -7.58
CA GLU A 566 23.14 -31.10 -6.44
C GLU A 566 24.21 -30.56 -5.50
N LYS A 567 25.34 -30.14 -6.05
CA LYS A 567 26.41 -29.53 -5.25
C LYS A 567 25.95 -28.23 -4.61
N ALA A 568 25.28 -27.33 -5.34
CA ALA A 568 24.80 -26.07 -4.86
C ALA A 568 23.82 -26.25 -3.69
N PHE A 569 22.78 -27.08 -3.85
CA PHE A 569 21.81 -27.32 -2.80
C PHE A 569 22.40 -28.07 -1.59
N SER A 570 23.40 -28.94 -1.76
CA SER A 570 24.10 -29.57 -0.64
C SER A 570 24.99 -28.62 0.14
N GLN A 571 25.49 -27.58 -0.50
CA GLN A 571 26.38 -26.57 0.09
C GLN A 571 25.61 -25.48 0.85
N PHE A 572 24.36 -25.23 0.50
CA PHE A 572 23.54 -24.30 1.25
C PHE A 572 23.37 -24.84 2.67
N ASN A 573 23.82 -24.05 3.66
CA ASN A 573 23.88 -24.45 5.06
C ASN A 573 22.51 -24.92 5.61
N PRO A 574 22.36 -26.21 6.01
CA PRO A 574 21.09 -26.72 6.53
C PRO A 574 20.77 -26.27 7.97
N ALA A 575 21.78 -25.79 8.71
CA ALA A 575 21.64 -25.52 10.14
C ALA A 575 20.72 -24.34 10.50
N GLN A 576 20.31 -23.51 9.53
CA GLN A 576 19.41 -22.38 9.75
C GLN A 576 17.94 -22.66 9.33
N VAL A 577 17.58 -23.89 9.01
CA VAL A 577 16.17 -24.30 8.76
C VAL A 577 15.35 -24.31 10.05
N VAL A 578 15.99 -24.06 11.19
CA VAL A 578 15.33 -24.02 12.49
C VAL A 578 14.49 -22.76 12.59
N SER A 579 13.18 -22.95 12.57
CA SER A 579 12.17 -21.96 12.97
C SER A 579 11.37 -21.21 11.91
N ARG A 580 11.11 -21.81 10.72
CA ARG A 580 10.02 -21.30 9.86
C ARG A 580 8.61 -21.59 10.42
N ALA A 581 8.50 -22.30 11.53
CA ALA A 581 7.22 -22.57 12.23
C ALA A 581 6.71 -21.39 13.08
N LYS A 582 7.39 -20.24 13.07
CA LYS A 582 7.03 -19.06 13.86
C LYS A 582 6.65 -17.81 13.06
N PHE A 583 6.45 -17.94 11.76
CA PHE A 583 6.00 -16.83 10.93
C PHE A 583 4.71 -17.17 10.20
#